data_8e55b95cef0becf7d5235b4bc2dd2b32
#
_entry.id   8e55b95cef0becf7d5235b4bc2dd2b32
#
_cell.length_a   1.000
_cell.length_b   1.000
_cell.length_c   1.000
_cell.angle_alpha   90.00
_cell.angle_beta   90.00
_cell.angle_gamma   90.00
#
_symmetry.space_group_name_H-M   'P 1'
#
loop_
_entity.id
_entity.type
_entity.pdbx_description
1 polymer ?
#
loop_
_entity_poly.entity_id
_entity_poly.type
_entity_poly.pdbx_seq_one_letter_code
_entity_poly.pdbx_strand_id
1 'polypeptide(L)'
;MISNYSEENVRLIWDFMRGQGLNDYAIAGLLGNIYAESRVNPINLQNSCNTRLSMTDEQYTAAVDNGTYTEFAADRAGYGLCQWTSSGRKQNLYNHCKKFGCSIGNLAMQISFLWQELNGSYKSVLTVLQSAKTVSEAARVVMLKFERPADQSEAKQLLRVSYAEEFYTKYATRETEKECIVMKIAIDAGHGKYTSGKRCDKKLDPNQTREWWLNDRIADRLEALLEAYSCEVLRVDDTTGLTDVSLKNRVNKANNWGADVYISTHHNAGILGKLLGYLGKLAGGTVSYYYSSKAERKAQAQALYNAVVGRTGLVGDRASKVSKYPYYVLKNTKMPAFLLENGFMDSPTDVPIILSDDHADKTAQGLLDFLVKEFKLAKRVNAAPTGAVATSFKVKIIVDELNYRAGASTDYAINGKVKKGEIYTIVATSGNWGKLKSGAGWINISSKYVSRV
;
A
#
# COMPACT_ATOMS: atom_id res chain seq x y z
N MET A 1 -19.78 28.50 7.14
CA MET A 1 -19.69 27.04 6.82
C MET A 1 -19.21 26.84 5.38
N ILE A 2 -18.20 26.00 5.21
CA ILE A 2 -17.73 25.61 3.87
C ILE A 2 -18.77 24.69 3.21
N SER A 3 -19.02 24.91 1.92
CA SER A 3 -19.98 24.14 1.12
C SER A 3 -19.57 24.10 -0.36
N ASN A 4 -20.21 23.28 -1.17
CA ASN A 4 -20.00 23.20 -2.61
C ASN A 4 -18.52 22.98 -3.00
N TYR A 5 -17.89 21.93 -2.45
CA TYR A 5 -16.56 21.47 -2.79
C TYR A 5 -16.51 19.94 -2.89
N SER A 6 -15.53 19.41 -3.61
CA SER A 6 -15.29 17.96 -3.67
C SER A 6 -14.54 17.48 -2.42
N GLU A 7 -15.17 16.62 -1.63
CA GLU A 7 -14.51 15.96 -0.50
C GLU A 7 -13.33 15.07 -0.95
N GLU A 8 -13.44 14.47 -2.12
CA GLU A 8 -12.37 13.67 -2.72
C GLU A 8 -11.15 14.53 -3.03
N ASN A 9 -11.34 15.71 -3.65
CA ASN A 9 -10.25 16.64 -3.92
C ASN A 9 -9.56 17.08 -2.62
N VAL A 10 -10.33 17.42 -1.58
CA VAL A 10 -9.77 17.78 -0.26
C VAL A 10 -8.93 16.67 0.31
N ARG A 11 -9.41 15.41 0.26
CA ARG A 11 -8.65 14.26 0.77
C ARG A 11 -7.34 14.05 0.01
N LEU A 12 -7.38 14.12 -1.32
CA LEU A 12 -6.18 13.99 -2.15
C LEU A 12 -5.14 15.08 -1.83
N ILE A 13 -5.58 16.33 -1.63
CA ILE A 13 -4.68 17.42 -1.20
C ILE A 13 -4.13 17.15 0.20
N TRP A 14 -5.00 16.75 1.14
CA TRP A 14 -4.63 16.46 2.52
C TRP A 14 -3.57 15.37 2.60
N ASP A 15 -3.83 14.22 1.95
CA ASP A 15 -2.93 13.07 1.96
C ASP A 15 -1.60 13.37 1.26
N PHE A 16 -1.63 14.07 0.12
CA PHE A 16 -0.42 14.48 -0.57
C PHE A 16 0.44 15.39 0.31
N MET A 17 -0.12 16.46 0.88
CA MET A 17 0.63 17.44 1.68
C MET A 17 1.16 16.82 2.99
N ARG A 18 0.40 15.92 3.60
CA ARG A 18 0.86 15.14 4.75
C ARG A 18 2.02 14.23 4.37
N GLY A 19 1.95 13.56 3.23
CA GLY A 19 3.05 12.76 2.65
C GLY A 19 4.32 13.58 2.37
N GLN A 20 4.20 14.90 2.21
CA GLN A 20 5.33 15.83 2.09
C GLN A 20 5.83 16.35 3.45
N GLY A 21 5.28 15.88 4.56
CA GLY A 21 5.73 16.23 5.92
C GLY A 21 5.09 17.49 6.51
N LEU A 22 4.00 18.01 5.94
CA LEU A 22 3.22 19.06 6.58
C LEU A 22 2.32 18.50 7.68
N ASN A 23 2.19 19.24 8.80
CA ASN A 23 1.26 18.91 9.85
C ASN A 23 -0.16 19.40 9.51
N ASP A 24 -1.15 18.97 10.28
CA ASP A 24 -2.56 19.25 10.04
C ASP A 24 -2.92 20.73 10.08
N TYR A 25 -2.24 21.55 10.90
CA TYR A 25 -2.41 22.99 10.93
C TYR A 25 -2.02 23.63 9.59
N ALA A 26 -0.87 23.20 9.05
CA ALA A 26 -0.36 23.68 7.77
C ALA A 26 -1.29 23.30 6.62
N ILE A 27 -1.74 22.03 6.58
CA ILE A 27 -2.62 21.51 5.51
C ILE A 27 -3.97 22.22 5.54
N ALA A 28 -4.56 22.37 6.72
CA ALA A 28 -5.81 23.10 6.90
C ALA A 28 -5.68 24.58 6.46
N GLY A 29 -4.57 25.24 6.82
CA GLY A 29 -4.28 26.61 6.41
C GLY A 29 -4.16 26.77 4.89
N LEU A 30 -3.52 25.84 4.20
CA LEU A 30 -3.48 25.76 2.73
C LEU A 30 -4.88 25.59 2.15
N LEU A 31 -5.65 24.61 2.64
CA LEU A 31 -6.99 24.30 2.15
C LEU A 31 -7.97 25.45 2.36
N GLY A 32 -7.90 26.19 3.46
CA GLY A 32 -8.73 27.38 3.70
C GLY A 32 -8.49 28.46 2.66
N ASN A 33 -7.25 28.64 2.19
CA ASN A 33 -6.90 29.54 1.11
C ASN A 33 -7.34 29.00 -0.25
N ILE A 34 -7.04 27.75 -0.59
CA ILE A 34 -7.49 27.11 -1.83
C ILE A 34 -9.02 27.16 -1.96
N TYR A 35 -9.73 26.94 -0.86
CA TYR A 35 -11.20 27.05 -0.85
C TYR A 35 -11.67 28.46 -1.15
N ALA A 36 -11.03 29.47 -0.60
CA ALA A 36 -11.37 30.87 -0.86
C ALA A 36 -11.11 31.26 -2.33
N GLU A 37 -10.09 30.66 -2.97
CA GLU A 37 -9.74 30.93 -4.37
C GLU A 37 -10.64 30.18 -5.37
N SER A 38 -10.83 28.88 -5.18
CA SER A 38 -11.45 28.01 -6.20
C SER A 38 -12.51 27.06 -5.68
N ARG A 39 -12.86 27.07 -4.41
CA ARG A 39 -13.67 26.03 -3.75
C ARG A 39 -13.11 24.60 -3.97
N VAL A 40 -11.77 24.51 -4.00
CA VAL A 40 -11.06 23.26 -4.25
C VAL A 40 -11.37 22.63 -5.62
N ASN A 41 -11.73 23.45 -6.60
CA ASN A 41 -12.00 23.03 -7.97
C ASN A 41 -10.77 23.28 -8.86
N PRO A 42 -10.12 22.23 -9.41
CA PRO A 42 -8.91 22.38 -10.22
C PRO A 42 -9.15 22.92 -11.62
N ILE A 43 -10.40 22.95 -12.09
CA ILE A 43 -10.73 23.56 -13.40
C ILE A 43 -11.35 24.95 -13.27
N ASN A 44 -11.41 25.50 -12.06
CA ASN A 44 -12.07 26.80 -11.83
C ASN A 44 -11.40 27.92 -12.61
N LEU A 45 -12.11 28.50 -13.55
CA LEU A 45 -11.78 29.76 -14.22
C LEU A 45 -12.35 30.89 -13.37
N GLN A 46 -11.59 31.97 -13.17
CA GLN A 46 -12.05 33.13 -12.43
C GLN A 46 -13.44 33.61 -12.95
N ASN A 47 -14.44 33.71 -12.08
CA ASN A 47 -15.85 33.95 -12.44
C ASN A 47 -16.07 35.16 -13.38
N SER A 48 -15.32 36.25 -13.17
CA SER A 48 -15.40 37.43 -14.06
C SER A 48 -14.82 37.14 -15.46
N CYS A 49 -14.02 36.11 -15.61
CA CYS A 49 -13.41 35.72 -16.87
C CYS A 49 -14.27 34.72 -17.65
N ASN A 50 -15.18 33.98 -17.02
CA ASN A 50 -16.16 33.17 -17.76
C ASN A 50 -16.98 34.03 -18.74
N THR A 51 -17.48 35.16 -18.26
CA THR A 51 -18.20 36.10 -19.11
C THR A 51 -17.29 36.76 -20.15
N ARG A 52 -16.11 37.24 -19.74
CA ARG A 52 -15.15 37.91 -20.62
C ARG A 52 -14.67 37.03 -21.78
N LEU A 53 -14.44 35.75 -21.50
CA LEU A 53 -13.94 34.78 -22.49
C LEU A 53 -15.07 33.97 -23.14
N SER A 54 -16.31 34.12 -22.67
CA SER A 54 -17.48 33.37 -23.13
C SER A 54 -17.27 31.86 -23.07
N MET A 55 -16.64 31.38 -21.99
CA MET A 55 -16.31 29.97 -21.78
C MET A 55 -16.70 29.54 -20.37
N THR A 56 -17.20 28.29 -20.22
CA THR A 56 -17.30 27.64 -18.93
C THR A 56 -15.93 27.13 -18.47
N ASP A 57 -15.80 26.67 -17.21
CA ASP A 57 -14.59 26.08 -16.66
C ASP A 57 -14.09 24.89 -17.51
N GLU A 58 -15.05 24.03 -17.94
CA GLU A 58 -14.77 22.85 -18.76
C GLU A 58 -14.36 23.25 -20.18
N GLN A 59 -15.06 24.20 -20.79
CA GLN A 59 -14.76 24.67 -22.14
C GLN A 59 -13.38 25.31 -22.21
N TYR A 60 -13.05 26.15 -21.21
CA TYR A 60 -11.74 26.77 -21.12
C TYR A 60 -10.62 25.73 -20.96
N THR A 61 -10.79 24.82 -20.03
CA THR A 61 -9.82 23.74 -19.81
C THR A 61 -9.60 22.90 -21.06
N ALA A 62 -10.69 22.47 -21.72
CA ALA A 62 -10.62 21.68 -22.95
C ALA A 62 -9.97 22.46 -24.11
N ALA A 63 -10.26 23.75 -24.26
CA ALA A 63 -9.69 24.58 -25.31
C ALA A 63 -8.18 24.79 -25.15
N VAL A 64 -7.70 24.94 -23.90
CA VAL A 64 -6.27 25.02 -23.61
C VAL A 64 -5.59 23.65 -23.83
N ASP A 65 -6.23 22.57 -23.39
CA ASP A 65 -5.65 21.22 -23.50
C ASP A 65 -5.50 20.73 -24.94
N ASN A 66 -6.46 21.04 -25.80
CA ASN A 66 -6.43 20.67 -27.22
C ASN A 66 -5.74 21.70 -28.13
N GLY A 67 -5.24 22.82 -27.55
CA GLY A 67 -4.49 23.85 -28.26
C GLY A 67 -5.34 24.82 -29.08
N THR A 68 -6.68 24.80 -28.98
CA THR A 68 -7.56 25.78 -29.68
C THR A 68 -7.58 27.14 -28.99
N TYR A 69 -7.16 27.21 -27.72
CA TYR A 69 -6.94 28.45 -26.99
C TYR A 69 -5.46 28.56 -26.54
N THR A 70 -4.73 29.46 -27.15
CA THR A 70 -3.28 29.64 -26.97
C THR A 70 -2.90 30.71 -25.94
N GLU A 71 -3.85 31.55 -25.53
CA GLU A 71 -3.60 32.71 -24.66
C GLU A 71 -3.57 32.39 -23.17
N PHE A 72 -3.58 31.10 -22.79
CA PHE A 72 -3.63 30.65 -21.38
C PHE A 72 -2.68 31.40 -20.46
N ALA A 73 -1.44 31.59 -20.85
CA ALA A 73 -0.44 32.28 -20.05
C ALA A 73 -0.58 33.80 -20.05
N ALA A 74 -1.18 34.40 -21.13
CA ALA A 74 -1.23 35.83 -21.35
C ALA A 74 -2.56 36.48 -20.94
N ASP A 75 -3.63 35.72 -20.79
CA ASP A 75 -5.00 36.20 -20.64
C ASP A 75 -5.35 36.87 -19.30
N ARG A 76 -4.45 36.77 -18.31
CA ARG A 76 -4.62 37.31 -16.94
C ARG A 76 -5.85 36.76 -16.20
N ALA A 77 -6.42 35.63 -16.63
CA ALA A 77 -7.53 34.98 -15.96
C ALA A 77 -6.96 34.05 -14.85
N GLY A 78 -7.48 34.15 -13.64
CA GLY A 78 -7.17 33.21 -12.58
C GLY A 78 -7.68 31.81 -12.93
N TYR A 79 -6.85 30.78 -12.71
CA TYR A 79 -7.22 29.42 -13.06
C TYR A 79 -6.75 28.40 -12.01
N GLY A 80 -7.59 27.39 -11.77
CA GLY A 80 -7.28 26.22 -10.97
C GLY A 80 -7.28 26.46 -9.45
N LEU A 81 -6.69 25.54 -8.70
CA LEU A 81 -6.75 25.50 -7.23
C LEU A 81 -6.36 26.82 -6.56
N CYS A 82 -5.25 27.42 -6.98
CA CYS A 82 -4.69 28.64 -6.38
C CYS A 82 -4.94 29.89 -7.26
N GLN A 83 -5.88 29.84 -8.17
CA GLN A 83 -6.21 30.94 -9.10
C GLN A 83 -4.96 31.60 -9.70
N TRP A 84 -4.06 30.75 -10.25
CA TRP A 84 -2.83 31.23 -10.90
C TRP A 84 -3.19 32.23 -12.00
N THR A 85 -2.71 33.47 -11.87
CA THR A 85 -3.10 34.61 -12.72
C THR A 85 -1.92 35.19 -13.49
N SER A 86 -0.73 35.26 -12.85
CA SER A 86 0.44 35.85 -13.52
C SER A 86 0.93 34.97 -14.67
N SER A 87 1.37 35.62 -15.76
CA SER A 87 1.82 34.94 -16.98
C SER A 87 2.87 33.87 -16.70
N GLY A 88 3.89 34.20 -15.89
CA GLY A 88 4.96 33.24 -15.54
C GLY A 88 4.46 32.02 -14.79
N ARG A 89 3.57 32.19 -13.77
CA ARG A 89 3.03 31.08 -13.00
C ARG A 89 2.11 30.20 -13.87
N LYS A 90 1.26 30.81 -14.72
CA LYS A 90 0.40 30.06 -15.64
C LYS A 90 1.22 29.28 -16.68
N GLN A 91 2.25 29.89 -17.25
CA GLN A 91 3.14 29.19 -18.18
C GLN A 91 3.86 28.01 -17.52
N ASN A 92 4.31 28.19 -16.28
CA ASN A 92 4.94 27.12 -15.52
C ASN A 92 3.98 25.97 -15.19
N LEU A 93 2.73 26.29 -14.80
CA LEU A 93 1.67 25.29 -14.61
C LEU A 93 1.39 24.52 -15.91
N TYR A 94 1.24 25.23 -17.03
CA TYR A 94 1.02 24.61 -18.33
C TYR A 94 2.16 23.66 -18.67
N ASN A 95 3.41 24.12 -18.58
CA ASN A 95 4.59 23.32 -18.89
C ASN A 95 4.70 22.10 -17.95
N HIS A 96 4.37 22.28 -16.66
CA HIS A 96 4.34 21.19 -15.69
C HIS A 96 3.34 20.09 -16.08
N CYS A 97 2.10 20.48 -16.42
CA CYS A 97 1.09 19.51 -16.85
C CYS A 97 1.47 18.81 -18.17
N LYS A 98 1.90 19.60 -19.19
CA LYS A 98 2.22 19.05 -20.50
C LYS A 98 3.45 18.16 -20.52
N LYS A 99 4.41 18.38 -19.63
CA LYS A 99 5.57 17.50 -19.44
C LYS A 99 5.15 16.06 -19.13
N PHE A 100 4.03 15.86 -18.45
CA PHE A 100 3.48 14.55 -18.10
C PHE A 100 2.31 14.12 -18.98
N GLY A 101 2.03 14.85 -20.08
CA GLY A 101 0.90 14.56 -20.96
C GLY A 101 -0.47 14.72 -20.31
N CYS A 102 -0.57 15.53 -19.26
CA CYS A 102 -1.78 15.73 -18.49
C CYS A 102 -2.52 17.01 -18.87
N SER A 103 -3.84 17.02 -18.57
CA SER A 103 -4.67 18.23 -18.60
C SER A 103 -4.17 19.29 -17.63
N ILE A 104 -4.32 20.58 -17.96
CA ILE A 104 -4.08 21.68 -17.02
C ILE A 104 -5.03 21.64 -15.82
N GLY A 105 -6.21 21.02 -15.96
CA GLY A 105 -7.20 20.80 -14.91
C GLY A 105 -6.94 19.54 -14.06
N ASN A 106 -5.83 18.80 -14.28
CA ASN A 106 -5.54 17.61 -13.50
C ASN A 106 -5.15 17.98 -12.07
N LEU A 107 -5.94 17.51 -11.10
CA LEU A 107 -5.76 17.81 -9.69
C LEU A 107 -4.36 17.43 -9.17
N ALA A 108 -3.89 16.22 -9.46
CA ALA A 108 -2.59 15.74 -8.99
C ALA A 108 -1.43 16.58 -9.54
N MET A 109 -1.54 17.02 -10.80
CA MET A 109 -0.54 17.93 -11.39
C MET A 109 -0.55 19.30 -10.74
N GLN A 110 -1.72 19.87 -10.45
CA GLN A 110 -1.83 21.15 -9.78
C GLN A 110 -1.31 21.10 -8.33
N ILE A 111 -1.58 20.03 -7.61
CA ILE A 111 -1.04 19.81 -6.26
C ILE A 111 0.49 19.69 -6.30
N SER A 112 1.01 18.91 -7.24
CA SER A 112 2.45 18.75 -7.45
C SER A 112 3.12 20.06 -7.84
N PHE A 113 2.48 20.89 -8.68
CA PHE A 113 2.98 22.21 -9.05
C PHE A 113 2.97 23.18 -7.86
N LEU A 114 1.89 23.22 -7.06
CA LEU A 114 1.82 23.99 -5.82
C LEU A 114 2.98 23.62 -4.88
N TRP A 115 3.25 22.32 -4.72
CA TRP A 115 4.37 21.85 -3.91
C TRP A 115 5.73 22.29 -4.48
N GLN A 116 5.90 22.27 -5.80
CA GLN A 116 7.09 22.78 -6.46
C GLN A 116 7.30 24.29 -6.20
N GLU A 117 6.24 25.11 -6.26
CA GLU A 117 6.30 26.54 -5.94
C GLU A 117 6.69 26.77 -4.48
N LEU A 118 6.10 26.01 -3.53
CA LEU A 118 6.41 26.10 -2.09
C LEU A 118 7.88 25.73 -1.81
N ASN A 119 8.42 24.71 -2.47
CA ASN A 119 9.83 24.32 -2.32
C ASN A 119 10.83 25.26 -3.03
N GLY A 120 10.35 26.02 -3.99
CA GLY A 120 11.14 26.97 -4.79
C GLY A 120 10.95 28.41 -4.34
N SER A 121 10.22 29.16 -5.15
CA SER A 121 10.03 30.62 -5.00
C SER A 121 9.34 31.02 -3.68
N TYR A 122 8.60 30.12 -3.04
CA TYR A 122 7.87 30.37 -1.81
C TYR A 122 8.41 29.58 -0.62
N LYS A 123 9.70 29.27 -0.61
CA LYS A 123 10.33 28.48 0.45
C LYS A 123 10.17 29.09 1.84
N SER A 124 10.12 30.43 1.96
CA SER A 124 9.85 31.11 3.23
C SER A 124 8.44 30.83 3.77
N VAL A 125 7.45 30.64 2.90
CA VAL A 125 6.09 30.21 3.28
C VAL A 125 6.12 28.76 3.75
N LEU A 126 6.81 27.88 3.01
CA LEU A 126 6.95 26.47 3.39
C LEU A 126 7.60 26.31 4.77
N THR A 127 8.65 27.10 5.06
CA THR A 127 9.32 27.06 6.39
C THR A 127 8.34 27.36 7.52
N VAL A 128 7.46 28.36 7.36
CA VAL A 128 6.41 28.66 8.36
C VAL A 128 5.39 27.53 8.44
N LEU A 129 4.95 27.01 7.31
CA LEU A 129 3.99 25.90 7.28
C LEU A 129 4.54 24.64 7.99
N GLN A 130 5.81 24.29 7.78
CA GLN A 130 6.44 23.13 8.42
C GLN A 130 6.54 23.26 9.95
N SER A 131 6.59 24.49 10.47
CA SER A 131 6.68 24.77 11.91
C SER A 131 5.36 25.28 12.51
N ALA A 132 4.30 25.45 11.73
CA ALA A 132 3.03 26.02 12.18
C ALA A 132 2.44 25.25 13.36
N LYS A 133 2.02 25.99 14.39
CA LYS A 133 1.41 25.44 15.62
C LYS A 133 -0.07 25.75 15.73
N THR A 134 -0.60 26.56 14.82
CA THR A 134 -2.01 26.91 14.76
C THR A 134 -2.49 27.02 13.31
N VAL A 135 -3.77 26.74 13.10
CA VAL A 135 -4.45 26.94 11.82
C VAL A 135 -4.38 28.39 11.34
N SER A 136 -4.53 29.33 12.30
CA SER A 136 -4.49 30.76 12.01
C SER A 136 -3.14 31.22 11.47
N GLU A 137 -2.03 30.77 12.07
CA GLU A 137 -0.67 31.06 11.58
C GLU A 137 -0.49 30.58 10.15
N ALA A 138 -0.86 29.33 9.89
CA ALA A 138 -0.73 28.71 8.56
C ALA A 138 -1.61 29.41 7.50
N ALA A 139 -2.88 29.69 7.82
CA ALA A 139 -3.79 30.35 6.88
C ALA A 139 -3.33 31.78 6.52
N ARG A 140 -2.88 32.54 7.52
CA ARG A 140 -2.39 33.92 7.32
C ARG A 140 -1.12 33.98 6.48
N VAL A 141 -0.16 33.12 6.72
CA VAL A 141 1.09 33.12 5.93
C VAL A 141 0.83 32.78 4.47
N VAL A 142 -0.06 31.83 4.18
CA VAL A 142 -0.46 31.49 2.80
C VAL A 142 -1.14 32.66 2.14
N MET A 143 -2.14 33.26 2.75
CA MET A 143 -2.84 34.43 2.20
C MET A 143 -1.89 35.60 1.90
N LEU A 144 -1.09 35.98 2.89
CA LEU A 144 -0.30 37.21 2.82
C LEU A 144 0.96 37.09 1.95
N LYS A 145 1.57 35.88 1.86
CA LYS A 145 2.84 35.69 1.20
C LYS A 145 2.82 34.80 -0.04
N PHE A 146 1.80 33.94 -0.19
CA PHE A 146 1.67 33.06 -1.36
C PHE A 146 0.57 33.54 -2.32
N GLU A 147 -0.68 33.68 -1.85
CA GLU A 147 -1.81 34.07 -2.71
C GLU A 147 -1.78 35.56 -3.03
N ARG A 148 -1.55 36.42 -2.05
CA ARG A 148 -1.47 37.87 -2.17
C ARG A 148 -2.69 38.50 -2.86
N PRO A 149 -3.91 38.25 -2.41
CA PRO A 149 -5.09 38.87 -2.96
C PRO A 149 -5.04 40.40 -2.80
N ALA A 150 -5.79 41.12 -3.63
CA ALA A 150 -5.85 42.60 -3.56
C ALA A 150 -6.37 43.10 -2.20
N ASP A 151 -7.35 42.42 -1.61
CA ASP A 151 -7.85 42.72 -0.27
C ASP A 151 -7.21 41.77 0.77
N GLN A 152 -6.31 42.31 1.57
CA GLN A 152 -5.62 41.62 2.67
C GLN A 152 -6.09 42.13 4.05
N SER A 153 -7.26 42.73 4.13
CA SER A 153 -7.84 43.22 5.40
C SER A 153 -7.95 42.09 6.44
N GLU A 154 -7.95 42.48 7.71
CA GLU A 154 -8.12 41.54 8.82
C GLU A 154 -9.39 40.68 8.66
N ALA A 155 -10.48 41.28 8.15
CA ALA A 155 -11.73 40.59 7.91
C ALA A 155 -11.54 39.43 6.87
N LYS A 156 -10.75 39.65 5.82
CA LYS A 156 -10.44 38.62 4.82
C LYS A 156 -9.50 37.56 5.34
N GLN A 157 -8.54 37.95 6.19
CA GLN A 157 -7.66 37.00 6.85
C GLN A 157 -8.47 36.08 7.78
N LEU A 158 -9.34 36.64 8.64
CA LEU A 158 -10.21 35.88 9.53
C LEU A 158 -11.17 34.95 8.77
N LEU A 159 -11.68 35.37 7.62
CA LEU A 159 -12.52 34.54 6.78
C LEU A 159 -11.76 33.28 6.28
N ARG A 160 -10.51 33.44 5.82
CA ARG A 160 -9.69 32.31 5.40
C ARG A 160 -9.29 31.40 6.57
N VAL A 161 -9.05 32.00 7.75
CA VAL A 161 -8.83 31.23 8.98
C VAL A 161 -10.08 30.42 9.32
N SER A 162 -11.29 30.99 9.24
CA SER A 162 -12.51 30.24 9.55
C SER A 162 -12.72 29.05 8.59
N TYR A 163 -12.44 29.18 7.30
CA TYR A 163 -12.47 28.07 6.36
C TYR A 163 -11.44 27.00 6.71
N ALA A 164 -10.24 27.42 7.07
CA ALA A 164 -9.18 26.52 7.48
C ALA A 164 -9.53 25.76 8.77
N GLU A 165 -10.14 26.41 9.76
CA GLU A 165 -10.60 25.77 10.99
C GLU A 165 -11.71 24.74 10.75
N GLU A 166 -12.63 25.00 9.80
CA GLU A 166 -13.62 24.01 9.40
C GLU A 166 -12.99 22.78 8.72
N PHE A 167 -12.00 22.99 7.86
CA PHE A 167 -11.22 21.87 7.30
C PHE A 167 -10.44 21.13 8.38
N TYR A 168 -9.79 21.85 9.31
CA TYR A 168 -9.09 21.22 10.42
C TYR A 168 -10.02 20.35 11.25
N THR A 169 -11.16 20.93 11.70
CA THR A 169 -12.16 20.18 12.48
C THR A 169 -12.69 18.96 11.72
N LYS A 170 -12.92 19.08 10.42
CA LYS A 170 -13.50 18.00 9.62
C LYS A 170 -12.51 16.92 9.25
N TYR A 171 -11.23 17.24 9.04
CA TYR A 171 -10.26 16.30 8.47
C TYR A 171 -9.10 15.95 9.42
N ALA A 172 -8.67 16.86 10.32
CA ALA A 172 -7.65 16.55 11.31
C ALA A 172 -8.17 15.66 12.45
N THR A 173 -9.39 15.91 12.94
CA THR A 173 -10.02 15.13 14.01
C THR A 173 -10.55 13.78 13.56
N ARG A 174 -10.87 13.62 12.26
CA ARG A 174 -11.32 12.33 11.72
C ARG A 174 -10.26 11.25 11.68
N GLU A 175 -8.98 11.57 11.81
CA GLU A 175 -7.92 10.55 11.95
C GLU A 175 -7.63 10.18 13.40
N THR A 176 -8.03 11.00 14.38
CA THR A 176 -8.06 10.57 15.78
C THR A 176 -9.29 9.71 16.10
N GLU A 177 -10.35 9.72 15.24
CA GLU A 177 -11.54 8.87 15.33
C GLU A 177 -11.62 7.79 14.26
N LYS A 178 -10.90 7.89 13.11
CA LYS A 178 -10.34 6.70 12.54
C LYS A 178 -9.15 6.31 13.45
N GLU A 179 -9.41 5.57 14.52
CA GLU A 179 -8.57 4.40 14.74
C GLU A 179 -8.14 3.96 13.34
N CYS A 180 -6.86 4.04 13.03
CA CYS A 180 -6.36 3.25 11.91
C CYS A 180 -6.99 1.89 12.14
N ILE A 181 -8.04 1.55 11.39
CA ILE A 181 -8.50 0.18 11.34
C ILE A 181 -7.33 -0.50 10.67
N VAL A 182 -6.37 -0.85 11.52
CA VAL A 182 -5.19 -1.62 11.14
C VAL A 182 -5.78 -2.94 10.72
N MET A 183 -5.84 -3.14 9.41
CA MET A 183 -6.44 -4.34 8.86
C MET A 183 -5.78 -5.57 9.47
N LYS A 184 -6.55 -6.46 10.06
CA LYS A 184 -6.07 -7.69 10.69
C LYS A 184 -6.14 -8.85 9.71
N ILE A 185 -4.98 -9.33 9.29
CA ILE A 185 -4.84 -10.38 8.27
C ILE A 185 -4.39 -11.67 8.95
N ALA A 186 -5.24 -12.69 8.95
CA ALA A 186 -4.87 -14.03 9.39
C ALA A 186 -4.28 -14.81 8.20
N ILE A 187 -3.05 -15.31 8.36
CA ILE A 187 -2.35 -16.14 7.37
C ILE A 187 -2.20 -17.55 7.93
N ASP A 188 -2.48 -18.52 7.08
CA ASP A 188 -2.49 -19.93 7.39
C ASP A 188 -1.64 -20.72 6.36
N ALA A 189 -0.47 -21.18 6.78
CA ALA A 189 0.25 -22.21 6.02
C ALA A 189 -0.33 -23.58 6.37
N GLY A 190 -0.97 -24.23 5.40
CA GLY A 190 -1.65 -25.51 5.61
C GLY A 190 -0.70 -26.61 6.11
N HIS A 191 -1.21 -27.50 6.97
CA HIS A 191 -0.52 -28.65 7.53
C HIS A 191 0.63 -28.35 8.50
N GLY A 192 1.50 -29.31 8.74
CA GLY A 192 2.76 -29.25 9.45
C GLY A 192 3.81 -30.13 8.76
N LYS A 193 5.06 -30.02 9.14
CA LYS A 193 6.21 -30.78 8.55
C LYS A 193 5.99 -32.28 8.48
N TYR A 194 5.27 -32.82 9.46
CA TYR A 194 5.12 -34.26 9.62
C TYR A 194 3.72 -34.77 9.30
N THR A 195 2.83 -33.92 8.73
CA THR A 195 1.49 -34.35 8.31
C THR A 195 1.60 -35.48 7.28
N SER A 196 0.96 -36.61 7.60
CA SER A 196 1.04 -37.82 6.77
C SER A 196 0.51 -37.59 5.35
N GLY A 197 1.22 -38.10 4.34
CA GLY A 197 0.81 -38.01 2.95
C GLY A 197 0.96 -36.64 2.28
N LYS A 198 1.26 -35.58 3.01
CA LYS A 198 1.33 -34.20 2.53
C LYS A 198 2.73 -33.84 2.02
N ARG A 199 3.03 -34.27 0.78
CA ARG A 199 4.35 -34.12 0.15
C ARG A 199 4.28 -34.35 -1.37
N CYS A 200 5.28 -33.85 -2.08
CA CYS A 200 5.47 -34.09 -3.49
C CYS A 200 5.64 -35.59 -3.83
N ASP A 201 5.22 -36.00 -5.02
CA ASP A 201 5.45 -37.35 -5.50
C ASP A 201 6.93 -37.64 -5.66
N LYS A 202 7.40 -38.78 -5.10
CA LYS A 202 8.82 -39.17 -5.09
C LYS A 202 9.45 -39.27 -6.49
N LYS A 203 8.66 -39.58 -7.52
CA LYS A 203 9.16 -39.67 -8.90
C LYS A 203 9.41 -38.29 -9.51
N LEU A 204 8.71 -37.26 -9.03
CA LEU A 204 8.80 -35.89 -9.53
C LEU A 204 9.74 -35.04 -8.66
N ASP A 205 9.78 -35.32 -7.37
CA ASP A 205 10.70 -34.72 -6.42
C ASP A 205 11.29 -35.81 -5.52
N PRO A 206 12.54 -36.24 -5.76
CA PRO A 206 13.21 -37.27 -4.94
C PRO A 206 13.30 -36.92 -3.44
N ASN A 207 13.32 -35.62 -3.12
CA ASN A 207 13.36 -35.13 -1.72
C ASN A 207 12.00 -35.24 -1.01
N GLN A 208 10.94 -35.50 -1.76
CA GLN A 208 9.56 -35.53 -1.26
C GLN A 208 9.23 -34.29 -0.41
N THR A 209 9.49 -33.11 -0.98
CA THR A 209 9.24 -31.82 -0.34
C THR A 209 7.85 -31.78 0.27
N ARG A 210 7.77 -31.39 1.53
CA ARG A 210 6.53 -31.35 2.30
C ARG A 210 5.64 -30.21 1.84
N GLU A 211 4.32 -30.44 1.82
CA GLU A 211 3.33 -29.42 1.49
C GLU A 211 3.45 -28.20 2.43
N TRP A 212 3.62 -28.44 3.73
CA TRP A 212 3.83 -27.38 4.70
C TRP A 212 4.99 -26.45 4.31
N TRP A 213 6.12 -27.00 3.86
CA TRP A 213 7.28 -26.19 3.47
C TRP A 213 6.98 -25.29 2.26
N LEU A 214 6.20 -25.80 1.28
CA LEU A 214 5.75 -25.00 0.13
C LEU A 214 4.80 -23.89 0.55
N ASN A 215 3.90 -24.18 1.48
CA ASN A 215 2.90 -23.24 2.01
C ASN A 215 3.56 -22.17 2.90
N ASP A 216 4.45 -22.58 3.79
CA ASP A 216 5.14 -21.70 4.74
C ASP A 216 6.02 -20.68 4.02
N ARG A 217 6.74 -21.08 2.96
CA ARG A 217 7.52 -20.16 2.12
C ARG A 217 6.69 -19.01 1.54
N ILE A 218 5.46 -19.31 1.11
CA ILE A 218 4.55 -18.30 0.58
C ILE A 218 4.06 -17.40 1.71
N ALA A 219 3.68 -18.00 2.83
CA ALA A 219 3.19 -17.26 3.99
C ALA A 219 4.25 -16.32 4.58
N ASP A 220 5.50 -16.77 4.72
CA ASP A 220 6.63 -15.95 5.18
C ASP A 220 6.89 -14.75 4.25
N ARG A 221 6.84 -14.98 2.93
CA ARG A 221 7.04 -13.91 1.94
C ARG A 221 5.91 -12.91 1.95
N LEU A 222 4.66 -13.38 2.10
CA LEU A 222 3.50 -12.50 2.23
C LEU A 222 3.60 -11.66 3.50
N GLU A 223 3.95 -12.26 4.64
CA GLU A 223 4.15 -11.56 5.91
C GLU A 223 5.22 -10.45 5.77
N ALA A 224 6.35 -10.76 5.14
CA ALA A 224 7.41 -9.79 4.87
C ALA A 224 6.97 -8.64 3.96
N LEU A 225 6.17 -8.92 2.92
CA LEU A 225 5.64 -7.90 2.03
C LEU A 225 4.63 -6.99 2.75
N LEU A 226 3.85 -7.53 3.68
CA LEU A 226 2.85 -6.80 4.45
C LEU A 226 3.45 -5.83 5.47
N GLU A 227 4.73 -5.96 5.83
CA GLU A 227 5.43 -4.99 6.70
C GLU A 227 5.37 -3.55 6.16
N ALA A 228 5.31 -3.37 4.84
CA ALA A 228 5.20 -2.07 4.20
C ALA A 228 3.77 -1.49 4.19
N TYR A 229 2.80 -2.21 4.76
CA TYR A 229 1.38 -1.85 4.73
C TYR A 229 0.82 -1.61 6.13
N SER A 230 -0.26 -0.83 6.22
CA SER A 230 -0.97 -0.53 7.46
C SER A 230 -1.87 -1.70 7.87
N CYS A 231 -1.26 -2.79 8.33
CA CYS A 231 -1.94 -3.99 8.81
C CYS A 231 -1.20 -4.64 9.98
N GLU A 232 -1.93 -5.46 10.72
CA GLU A 232 -1.41 -6.47 11.64
C GLU A 232 -1.56 -7.84 11.00
N VAL A 233 -0.58 -8.71 11.23
CA VAL A 233 -0.57 -10.07 10.70
C VAL A 233 -0.56 -11.07 11.83
N LEU A 234 -1.40 -12.10 11.74
CA LEU A 234 -1.44 -13.24 12.64
C LEU A 234 -1.21 -14.53 11.86
N ARG A 235 -0.11 -15.24 12.13
CA ARG A 235 0.08 -16.63 11.69
C ARG A 235 -0.75 -17.55 12.60
N VAL A 236 -1.74 -18.23 12.03
CA VAL A 236 -2.62 -19.13 12.78
C VAL A 236 -2.07 -20.56 12.88
N ASP A 237 -1.16 -20.92 12.00
CA ASP A 237 -0.37 -22.15 11.99
C ASP A 237 0.78 -22.10 13.03
N ASP A 238 1.61 -23.11 13.03
CA ASP A 238 2.91 -23.17 13.73
C ASP A 238 4.02 -22.88 12.72
N THR A 239 4.63 -21.70 12.80
CA THR A 239 5.70 -21.25 11.87
C THR A 239 6.97 -22.10 11.95
N THR A 240 7.13 -22.94 12.99
CA THR A 240 8.19 -23.95 13.06
C THR A 240 7.82 -25.22 12.29
N GLY A 241 6.54 -25.43 12.03
CA GLY A 241 5.96 -26.61 11.39
C GLY A 241 6.03 -27.89 12.22
N LEU A 242 6.49 -27.81 13.46
CA LEU A 242 6.62 -29.00 14.33
C LEU A 242 5.26 -29.53 14.76
N THR A 243 4.28 -28.63 14.90
CA THR A 243 2.92 -28.97 15.27
C THR A 243 1.97 -28.71 14.10
N ASP A 244 1.22 -29.74 13.67
CA ASP A 244 0.06 -29.54 12.79
C ASP A 244 -1.09 -28.98 13.63
N VAL A 245 -1.20 -27.64 13.71
CA VAL A 245 -2.26 -26.96 14.47
C VAL A 245 -3.61 -27.40 13.95
N SER A 246 -4.47 -27.90 14.81
CA SER A 246 -5.80 -28.38 14.39
C SER A 246 -6.62 -27.28 13.69
N LEU A 247 -7.46 -27.66 12.72
CA LEU A 247 -8.30 -26.70 11.97
C LEU A 247 -9.19 -25.86 12.91
N LYS A 248 -9.70 -26.47 13.99
CA LYS A 248 -10.47 -25.77 15.02
C LYS A 248 -9.66 -24.67 15.71
N ASN A 249 -8.41 -24.95 16.04
CA ASN A 249 -7.55 -23.99 16.72
C ASN A 249 -7.12 -22.86 15.77
N ARG A 250 -6.83 -23.14 14.49
CA ARG A 250 -6.55 -22.12 13.47
C ARG A 250 -7.72 -21.15 13.34
N VAL A 251 -8.92 -21.68 13.20
CA VAL A 251 -10.18 -20.90 13.13
C VAL A 251 -10.40 -20.08 14.40
N ASN A 252 -10.25 -20.69 15.57
CA ASN A 252 -10.43 -19.99 16.85
C ASN A 252 -9.42 -18.86 17.03
N LYS A 253 -8.15 -19.06 16.68
CA LYS A 253 -7.15 -17.98 16.72
C LYS A 253 -7.58 -16.79 15.87
N ALA A 254 -7.95 -17.00 14.62
CA ALA A 254 -8.39 -15.92 13.72
C ALA A 254 -9.68 -15.23 14.21
N ASN A 255 -10.70 -16.02 14.63
CA ASN A 255 -11.98 -15.49 15.09
C ASN A 255 -11.85 -14.68 16.40
N ASN A 256 -11.04 -15.16 17.35
CA ASN A 256 -10.84 -14.49 18.65
C ASN A 256 -9.98 -13.24 18.52
N TRP A 257 -9.04 -13.25 17.59
CA TRP A 257 -8.23 -12.06 17.29
C TRP A 257 -9.01 -10.99 16.52
N GLY A 258 -10.15 -11.36 15.91
CA GLY A 258 -10.98 -10.46 15.12
C GLY A 258 -10.34 -10.11 13.79
N ALA A 259 -9.82 -11.11 13.07
CA ALA A 259 -9.27 -10.91 11.74
C ALA A 259 -10.32 -10.34 10.76
N ASP A 260 -9.88 -9.46 9.86
CA ASP A 260 -10.72 -8.88 8.79
C ASP A 260 -10.73 -9.77 7.54
N VAL A 261 -9.66 -10.55 7.33
CA VAL A 261 -9.54 -11.52 6.24
C VAL A 261 -8.69 -12.72 6.68
N TYR A 262 -9.01 -13.88 6.13
CA TYR A 262 -8.28 -15.13 6.35
C TYR A 262 -7.78 -15.67 5.01
N ILE A 263 -6.47 -15.89 4.89
CA ILE A 263 -5.81 -16.43 3.70
C ILE A 263 -5.11 -17.74 4.06
N SER A 264 -5.56 -18.84 3.46
CA SER A 264 -4.95 -20.16 3.63
C SER A 264 -4.23 -20.59 2.36
N THR A 265 -2.95 -20.90 2.47
CA THR A 265 -2.11 -21.37 1.37
C THR A 265 -1.92 -22.87 1.46
N HIS A 266 -2.16 -23.56 0.35
CA HIS A 266 -2.04 -25.00 0.19
C HIS A 266 -1.42 -25.35 -1.16
N HIS A 267 -1.03 -26.63 -1.32
CA HIS A 267 -0.70 -27.26 -2.60
C HIS A 267 -1.47 -28.56 -2.74
N ASN A 268 -2.11 -28.72 -3.86
CA ASN A 268 -3.01 -29.84 -4.13
C ASN A 268 -2.25 -31.14 -4.42
N ALA A 269 -2.97 -32.24 -4.30
CA ALA A 269 -2.57 -33.55 -4.82
C ALA A 269 -3.84 -34.33 -5.18
N GLY A 270 -3.84 -35.08 -6.24
CA GLY A 270 -5.01 -35.84 -6.67
C GLY A 270 -4.66 -37.10 -7.43
N ILE A 271 -5.38 -38.18 -7.17
CA ILE A 271 -5.24 -39.44 -7.90
C ILE A 271 -5.40 -39.22 -9.43
N LEU A 272 -6.27 -38.30 -9.81
CA LEU A 272 -6.50 -37.95 -11.20
C LEU A 272 -5.29 -37.24 -11.84
N GLY A 273 -4.54 -36.44 -11.07
CA GLY A 273 -3.31 -35.78 -11.51
C GLY A 273 -2.25 -36.78 -11.90
N LYS A 274 -2.03 -37.80 -11.07
CA LYS A 274 -1.12 -38.93 -11.42
C LYS A 274 -1.51 -39.64 -12.70
N LEU A 275 -2.80 -40.01 -12.85
CA LEU A 275 -3.29 -40.76 -14.00
C LEU A 275 -3.23 -39.93 -15.29
N LEU A 276 -3.59 -38.66 -15.25
CA LEU A 276 -3.62 -37.77 -16.42
C LEU A 276 -2.22 -37.31 -16.83
N GLY A 277 -1.28 -37.15 -15.86
CA GLY A 277 0.13 -36.90 -16.17
C GLY A 277 0.78 -38.00 -17.00
N TYR A 278 0.46 -39.26 -16.70
CA TYR A 278 0.92 -40.40 -17.50
C TYR A 278 0.30 -40.47 -18.90
N LEU A 279 -0.88 -39.87 -19.11
CA LEU A 279 -1.59 -39.82 -20.37
C LEU A 279 -1.28 -38.58 -21.23
N GLY A 280 -0.30 -37.76 -20.80
CA GLY A 280 0.08 -36.53 -21.48
C GLY A 280 -0.95 -35.39 -21.36
N LYS A 281 -1.94 -35.52 -20.45
CA LYS A 281 -2.87 -34.45 -20.15
C LYS A 281 -2.40 -33.68 -18.89
N LEU A 282 -2.29 -32.40 -19.04
CA LEU A 282 -1.88 -31.48 -17.96
C LEU A 282 -2.96 -31.47 -16.88
N ALA A 283 -2.72 -32.15 -15.76
CA ALA A 283 -3.52 -31.99 -14.55
C ALA A 283 -2.77 -31.11 -13.57
N GLY A 284 -3.24 -29.90 -13.34
CA GLY A 284 -2.51 -28.99 -12.46
C GLY A 284 -3.11 -27.60 -12.38
N GLY A 285 -2.29 -26.69 -11.91
CA GLY A 285 -2.59 -25.26 -11.83
C GLY A 285 -3.18 -24.79 -10.51
N THR A 286 -3.38 -23.49 -10.45
CA THR A 286 -3.91 -22.81 -9.27
C THR A 286 -5.42 -22.95 -9.17
N VAL A 287 -5.94 -23.13 -7.93
CA VAL A 287 -7.39 -23.15 -7.65
C VAL A 287 -7.68 -22.30 -6.41
N SER A 288 -8.66 -21.41 -6.52
CA SER A 288 -9.14 -20.61 -5.39
C SER A 288 -10.46 -21.16 -4.84
N TYR A 289 -10.53 -21.34 -3.53
CA TYR A 289 -11.72 -21.84 -2.83
C TYR A 289 -12.28 -20.79 -1.90
N TYR A 290 -13.61 -20.76 -1.80
CA TYR A 290 -14.39 -19.97 -0.87
C TYR A 290 -15.59 -20.74 -0.35
N TYR A 291 -16.21 -20.28 0.75
CA TYR A 291 -17.48 -20.81 1.22
C TYR A 291 -18.38 -19.68 1.69
N SER A 292 -19.34 -19.31 0.87
CA SER A 292 -20.34 -18.27 1.17
C SER A 292 -21.52 -18.36 0.20
N SER A 293 -22.69 -17.87 0.61
CA SER A 293 -23.82 -17.62 -0.28
C SER A 293 -23.79 -16.24 -0.93
N LYS A 294 -22.92 -15.33 -0.45
CA LYS A 294 -22.81 -13.97 -0.98
C LYS A 294 -22.06 -13.98 -2.33
N ALA A 295 -22.65 -13.33 -3.35
CA ALA A 295 -22.03 -13.21 -4.69
C ALA A 295 -20.67 -12.50 -4.62
N GLU A 296 -20.53 -11.50 -3.76
CA GLU A 296 -19.29 -10.79 -3.51
C GLU A 296 -18.12 -11.74 -3.19
N ARG A 297 -18.34 -12.78 -2.37
CA ARG A 297 -17.31 -13.72 -1.97
C ARG A 297 -16.79 -14.54 -3.14
N LYS A 298 -17.67 -14.89 -4.09
CA LYS A 298 -17.28 -15.55 -5.34
C LYS A 298 -16.42 -14.61 -6.20
N ALA A 299 -16.82 -13.34 -6.31
CA ALA A 299 -16.08 -12.33 -7.07
C ALA A 299 -14.68 -12.11 -6.47
N GLN A 300 -14.57 -12.01 -5.15
CA GLN A 300 -13.28 -11.89 -4.45
C GLN A 300 -12.40 -13.14 -4.63
N ALA A 301 -12.96 -14.34 -4.59
CA ALA A 301 -12.21 -15.57 -4.87
C ALA A 301 -11.70 -15.61 -6.33
N GLN A 302 -12.46 -15.07 -7.27
CA GLN A 302 -12.02 -14.89 -8.65
C GLN A 302 -10.92 -13.84 -8.78
N ALA A 303 -11.03 -12.73 -8.05
CA ALA A 303 -10.00 -11.69 -8.03
C ALA A 303 -8.68 -12.23 -7.44
N LEU A 304 -8.75 -13.03 -6.37
CA LEU A 304 -7.59 -13.72 -5.79
C LEU A 304 -6.92 -14.64 -6.82
N TYR A 305 -7.70 -15.52 -7.47
CA TYR A 305 -7.19 -16.38 -8.52
C TYR A 305 -6.48 -15.58 -9.62
N ASN A 306 -7.14 -14.55 -10.15
CA ASN A 306 -6.61 -13.72 -11.23
C ASN A 306 -5.29 -13.01 -10.81
N ALA A 307 -5.22 -12.49 -9.59
CA ALA A 307 -4.04 -11.81 -9.08
C ALA A 307 -2.83 -12.75 -8.98
N VAL A 308 -3.03 -13.96 -8.42
CA VAL A 308 -1.95 -14.94 -8.28
C VAL A 308 -1.54 -15.50 -9.63
N VAL A 309 -2.49 -15.92 -10.47
CA VAL A 309 -2.18 -16.49 -11.79
C VAL A 309 -1.58 -15.45 -12.73
N GLY A 310 -1.99 -14.18 -12.62
CA GLY A 310 -1.37 -13.07 -13.37
C GLY A 310 0.13 -12.91 -13.07
N ARG A 311 0.57 -13.28 -11.86
CA ARG A 311 1.99 -13.27 -11.47
C ARG A 311 2.72 -14.57 -11.82
N THR A 312 2.11 -15.70 -11.49
CA THR A 312 2.77 -17.03 -11.60
C THR A 312 2.69 -17.65 -12.99
N GLY A 313 1.68 -17.30 -13.77
CA GLY A 313 1.35 -17.97 -15.03
C GLY A 313 0.79 -19.40 -14.85
N LEU A 314 0.63 -19.91 -13.62
CA LEU A 314 0.21 -21.28 -13.34
C LEU A 314 -1.32 -21.43 -13.43
N VAL A 315 -1.84 -21.34 -14.65
CA VAL A 315 -3.29 -21.39 -14.95
C VAL A 315 -3.88 -22.78 -14.75
N GLY A 316 -3.16 -23.83 -15.20
CA GLY A 316 -3.64 -25.21 -15.22
C GLY A 316 -4.79 -25.47 -16.20
N ASP A 317 -5.27 -26.69 -16.19
CA ASP A 317 -6.26 -27.24 -17.14
C ASP A 317 -7.66 -27.45 -16.54
N ARG A 318 -7.88 -27.11 -15.26
CA ARG A 318 -9.17 -27.33 -14.62
C ARG A 318 -10.28 -26.45 -15.20
N ALA A 319 -11.43 -27.04 -15.45
CA ALA A 319 -12.64 -26.32 -15.88
C ALA A 319 -13.13 -25.33 -14.83
N SER A 320 -13.04 -25.68 -13.53
CA SER A 320 -13.40 -24.81 -12.43
C SER A 320 -12.14 -24.38 -11.66
N LYS A 321 -11.75 -23.12 -11.87
CA LYS A 321 -10.58 -22.48 -11.25
C LYS A 321 -10.92 -21.76 -9.96
N VAL A 322 -12.23 -21.51 -9.72
CA VAL A 322 -12.79 -20.92 -8.51
C VAL A 322 -13.97 -21.77 -8.07
N SER A 323 -13.90 -22.31 -6.89
CA SER A 323 -14.89 -23.29 -6.41
C SER A 323 -15.40 -22.96 -5.01
N LYS A 324 -16.73 -23.12 -4.84
CA LYS A 324 -17.35 -23.09 -3.52
C LYS A 324 -17.19 -24.48 -2.89
N TYR A 325 -16.45 -24.55 -1.76
CA TYR A 325 -16.24 -25.82 -1.08
C TYR A 325 -16.23 -25.64 0.45
N PRO A 326 -16.86 -26.53 1.24
CA PRO A 326 -17.01 -26.37 2.69
C PRO A 326 -15.79 -26.82 3.49
N TYR A 327 -14.58 -26.39 3.08
CA TYR A 327 -13.41 -26.61 3.93
C TYR A 327 -13.63 -26.02 5.32
N TYR A 328 -13.15 -26.69 6.34
CA TYR A 328 -13.41 -26.33 7.74
C TYR A 328 -13.06 -24.88 8.03
N VAL A 329 -11.89 -24.43 7.60
CA VAL A 329 -11.41 -23.04 7.78
C VAL A 329 -12.28 -22.03 7.04
N LEU A 330 -12.82 -22.36 5.88
CA LEU A 330 -13.69 -21.47 5.10
C LEU A 330 -15.12 -21.39 5.67
N LYS A 331 -15.59 -22.50 6.26
CA LYS A 331 -16.96 -22.60 6.79
C LYS A 331 -17.12 -21.97 8.16
N ASN A 332 -16.08 -22.05 9.01
CA ASN A 332 -16.18 -21.73 10.44
C ASN A 332 -15.49 -20.41 10.84
N THR A 333 -14.83 -19.72 9.92
CA THR A 333 -14.32 -18.36 10.10
C THR A 333 -15.45 -17.34 9.98
N LYS A 334 -15.37 -16.25 10.76
CA LYS A 334 -16.38 -15.18 10.79
C LYS A 334 -16.14 -14.12 9.71
N MET A 335 -14.90 -13.95 9.29
CA MET A 335 -14.46 -13.00 8.28
C MET A 335 -14.46 -13.61 6.87
N PRO A 336 -14.26 -12.80 5.82
CA PRO A 336 -13.86 -13.27 4.49
C PRO A 336 -12.70 -14.26 4.57
N ALA A 337 -12.90 -15.48 4.04
CA ALA A 337 -11.89 -16.52 4.08
C ALA A 337 -11.70 -17.14 2.69
N PHE A 338 -10.45 -17.35 2.32
CA PHE A 338 -10.05 -17.92 1.03
C PHE A 338 -8.97 -18.97 1.25
N LEU A 339 -9.06 -20.07 0.50
CA LEU A 339 -8.02 -21.09 0.45
C LEU A 339 -7.53 -21.19 -0.99
N LEU A 340 -6.22 -21.12 -1.15
CA LEU A 340 -5.58 -21.17 -2.45
C LEU A 340 -4.72 -22.42 -2.55
N GLU A 341 -5.00 -23.25 -3.56
CA GLU A 341 -4.15 -24.36 -3.98
C GLU A 341 -3.21 -23.85 -5.07
N ASN A 342 -1.92 -23.78 -4.77
CA ASN A 342 -0.90 -23.11 -5.58
C ASN A 342 -0.18 -24.06 -6.56
N GLY A 343 -0.90 -25.01 -7.11
CA GLY A 343 -0.39 -26.07 -7.98
C GLY A 343 -0.47 -27.45 -7.32
N PHE A 344 -0.06 -28.48 -8.05
CA PHE A 344 -0.24 -29.87 -7.69
C PHE A 344 1.10 -30.56 -7.43
N MET A 345 1.24 -31.16 -6.25
CA MET A 345 2.44 -31.87 -5.79
C MET A 345 2.67 -33.22 -6.51
N ASP A 346 1.71 -33.68 -7.31
CA ASP A 346 1.77 -34.90 -8.11
C ASP A 346 1.62 -34.62 -9.62
N SER A 347 1.74 -33.34 -10.04
CA SER A 347 1.75 -32.93 -11.44
C SER A 347 3.18 -32.77 -11.95
N PRO A 348 3.58 -33.46 -13.04
CA PRO A 348 4.91 -33.31 -13.62
C PRO A 348 5.19 -31.92 -14.20
N THR A 349 4.14 -31.14 -14.50
CA THR A 349 4.26 -29.76 -14.97
C THR A 349 4.36 -28.75 -13.83
N ASP A 350 3.66 -29.00 -12.70
CA ASP A 350 3.60 -28.07 -11.60
C ASP A 350 4.79 -28.23 -10.63
N VAL A 351 5.23 -29.47 -10.38
CA VAL A 351 6.29 -29.74 -9.38
C VAL A 351 7.56 -28.93 -9.64
N PRO A 352 8.12 -28.84 -10.85
CA PRO A 352 9.29 -27.99 -11.10
C PRO A 352 9.05 -26.51 -10.80
N ILE A 353 7.80 -26.04 -11.00
CA ILE A 353 7.40 -24.64 -10.78
C ILE A 353 7.25 -24.38 -9.28
N ILE A 354 6.43 -25.18 -8.59
CA ILE A 354 6.11 -24.97 -7.17
C ILE A 354 7.31 -25.18 -6.23
N LEU A 355 8.34 -25.88 -6.65
CA LEU A 355 9.59 -26.01 -5.92
C LEU A 355 10.48 -24.76 -6.02
N SER A 356 10.27 -23.89 -7.01
CA SER A 356 11.10 -22.70 -7.22
C SER A 356 10.82 -21.58 -6.21
N ASP A 357 11.81 -20.77 -5.88
CA ASP A 357 11.66 -19.55 -5.09
C ASP A 357 10.86 -18.50 -5.87
N ASP A 358 11.06 -18.40 -7.18
CA ASP A 358 10.33 -17.49 -8.06
C ASP A 358 8.81 -17.68 -7.97
N HIS A 359 8.35 -18.95 -7.93
CA HIS A 359 6.92 -19.24 -7.76
C HIS A 359 6.40 -18.78 -6.40
N ALA A 360 7.14 -19.01 -5.32
CA ALA A 360 6.75 -18.56 -3.98
C ALA A 360 6.70 -17.03 -3.88
N ASP A 361 7.70 -16.34 -4.45
CA ASP A 361 7.75 -14.87 -4.50
C ASP A 361 6.57 -14.29 -5.30
N LYS A 362 6.31 -14.84 -6.48
CA LYS A 362 5.19 -14.42 -7.35
C LYS A 362 3.83 -14.69 -6.73
N THR A 363 3.67 -15.83 -6.04
CA THR A 363 2.42 -16.15 -5.34
C THR A 363 2.17 -15.18 -4.21
N ALA A 364 3.17 -14.91 -3.36
CA ALA A 364 3.06 -13.95 -2.27
C ALA A 364 2.75 -12.53 -2.79
N GLN A 365 3.37 -12.11 -3.89
CA GLN A 365 3.07 -10.83 -4.51
C GLN A 365 1.63 -10.78 -5.07
N GLY A 366 1.12 -11.87 -5.66
CA GLY A 366 -0.26 -11.97 -6.12
C GLY A 366 -1.28 -11.91 -4.97
N LEU A 367 -0.97 -12.53 -3.82
CA LEU A 367 -1.76 -12.43 -2.60
C LEU A 367 -1.79 -10.98 -2.07
N LEU A 368 -0.65 -10.28 -2.09
CA LEU A 368 -0.57 -8.88 -1.73
C LEU A 368 -1.39 -7.99 -2.68
N ASP A 369 -1.27 -8.18 -3.99
CA ASP A 369 -2.03 -7.42 -5.00
C ASP A 369 -3.55 -7.58 -4.78
N PHE A 370 -3.99 -8.80 -4.44
CA PHE A 370 -5.38 -9.08 -4.07
C PHE A 370 -5.81 -8.31 -2.83
N LEU A 371 -5.02 -8.34 -1.76
CA LEU A 371 -5.33 -7.64 -0.50
C LEU A 371 -5.39 -6.12 -0.72
N VAL A 372 -4.44 -5.57 -1.46
CA VAL A 372 -4.41 -4.13 -1.79
C VAL A 372 -5.65 -3.72 -2.59
N LYS A 373 -6.04 -4.50 -3.59
CA LYS A 373 -7.15 -4.16 -4.48
C LYS A 373 -8.51 -4.37 -3.83
N GLU A 374 -8.75 -5.56 -3.28
CA GLU A 374 -10.09 -5.97 -2.81
C GLU A 374 -10.40 -5.45 -1.40
N PHE A 375 -9.39 -5.31 -0.55
CA PHE A 375 -9.54 -4.84 0.82
C PHE A 375 -8.99 -3.43 1.04
N LYS A 376 -8.54 -2.76 -0.04
CA LYS A 376 -7.99 -1.38 0.00
C LYS A 376 -6.87 -1.23 1.02
N LEU A 377 -6.03 -2.27 1.11
CA LEU A 377 -4.90 -2.28 2.03
C LEU A 377 -3.93 -1.13 1.67
N ALA A 378 -3.82 -0.16 2.55
CA ALA A 378 -2.99 1.01 2.33
C ALA A 378 -1.52 0.72 2.66
N LYS A 379 -0.59 1.21 1.85
CA LYS A 379 0.82 1.27 2.26
C LYS A 379 0.92 2.13 3.52
N ARG A 380 1.81 1.76 4.42
CA ARG A 380 2.21 2.66 5.50
C ARG A 380 2.70 3.94 4.84
N VAL A 381 2.01 5.04 5.07
CA VAL A 381 2.55 6.35 4.73
C VAL A 381 3.86 6.42 5.49
N ASN A 382 4.98 6.61 4.79
CA ASN A 382 6.27 6.81 5.42
C ASN A 382 6.12 7.95 6.44
N ALA A 383 5.76 7.62 7.68
CA ALA A 383 6.36 8.31 8.79
C ALA A 383 7.86 8.10 8.53
N ALA A 384 8.61 9.17 8.35
CA ALA A 384 10.04 9.13 8.61
C ALA A 384 10.20 8.25 9.85
N PRO A 385 11.18 7.31 9.93
CA PRO A 385 11.21 6.29 10.97
C PRO A 385 11.17 6.98 12.34
N THR A 386 9.95 7.30 12.79
CA THR A 386 9.64 7.77 14.12
C THR A 386 9.49 6.51 14.93
N GLY A 387 10.61 6.13 15.54
CA GLY A 387 10.64 5.02 16.46
C GLY A 387 11.45 3.83 15.99
N ALA A 388 12.69 4.03 15.54
CA ALA A 388 13.71 3.10 15.96
C ALA A 388 13.69 3.15 17.49
N VAL A 389 12.97 2.20 18.13
CA VAL A 389 13.09 2.01 19.56
C VAL A 389 14.59 1.83 19.78
N ALA A 390 15.19 2.76 20.51
CA ALA A 390 16.60 2.64 20.88
C ALA A 390 16.71 1.42 21.78
N THR A 391 16.94 0.26 21.15
CA THR A 391 17.10 -1.01 21.82
C THR A 391 18.58 -1.35 21.70
N SER A 392 19.24 -1.52 22.84
CA SER A 392 20.60 -2.06 22.83
C SER A 392 20.54 -3.50 23.35
N PHE A 393 20.65 -4.47 22.46
CA PHE A 393 20.75 -5.87 22.80
C PHE A 393 21.75 -6.59 21.87
N LYS A 394 22.21 -7.76 22.29
CA LYS A 394 23.14 -8.55 21.49
C LYS A 394 22.42 -9.73 20.82
N VAL A 395 22.84 -10.04 19.61
CA VAL A 395 22.42 -11.24 18.88
C VAL A 395 23.63 -12.03 18.41
N LYS A 396 23.50 -13.36 18.44
CA LYS A 396 24.50 -14.31 17.89
C LYS A 396 23.95 -14.87 16.59
N ILE A 397 24.74 -14.86 15.55
CA ILE A 397 24.38 -15.42 14.23
C ILE A 397 24.36 -16.96 14.34
N ILE A 398 23.26 -17.59 13.92
CA ILE A 398 23.06 -19.04 14.00
C ILE A 398 23.08 -19.75 12.65
N VAL A 399 23.06 -19.00 11.54
CA VAL A 399 23.20 -19.50 10.17
C VAL A 399 24.64 -19.32 9.69
N ASP A 400 25.10 -20.11 8.72
CA ASP A 400 26.49 -20.10 8.26
C ASP A 400 26.91 -18.73 7.72
N GLU A 401 26.04 -18.07 6.94
CA GLU A 401 26.22 -16.69 6.49
C GLU A 401 24.89 -15.95 6.51
N LEU A 402 24.92 -14.66 6.86
CA LEU A 402 23.79 -13.76 6.82
C LEU A 402 24.18 -12.42 6.19
N ASN A 403 23.44 -11.97 5.18
CA ASN A 403 23.69 -10.69 4.55
C ASN A 403 23.32 -9.54 5.49
N TYR A 404 24.19 -8.49 5.54
CA TYR A 404 23.77 -7.18 6.04
C TYR A 404 23.60 -6.21 4.89
N ARG A 405 22.59 -5.32 5.01
CA ARG A 405 22.11 -4.47 3.92
C ARG A 405 22.12 -3.00 4.31
N ALA A 406 22.04 -2.12 3.32
CA ALA A 406 21.99 -0.67 3.53
C ALA A 406 20.75 -0.19 4.28
N GLY A 407 19.67 -0.98 4.31
CA GLY A 407 18.41 -0.66 4.99
C GLY A 407 17.69 -1.92 5.51
N ALA A 408 16.57 -1.70 6.19
CA ALA A 408 15.80 -2.71 6.91
C ALA A 408 14.81 -3.48 5.99
N SER A 409 15.27 -3.96 4.85
CA SER A 409 14.49 -4.78 3.91
C SER A 409 15.41 -5.55 2.97
N THR A 410 14.90 -6.59 2.33
CA THR A 410 15.60 -7.34 1.27
C THR A 410 15.83 -6.52 0.00
N ASP A 411 15.12 -5.41 -0.19
CA ASP A 411 15.21 -4.54 -1.37
C ASP A 411 16.45 -3.63 -1.33
N TYR A 412 17.06 -3.47 -0.16
CA TYR A 412 18.28 -2.69 -0.04
C TYR A 412 19.51 -3.47 -0.47
N ALA A 413 20.47 -2.74 -1.03
CA ALA A 413 21.75 -3.30 -1.47
C ALA A 413 22.43 -4.09 -0.35
N ILE A 414 23.03 -5.23 -0.69
CA ILE A 414 23.87 -6.02 0.21
C ILE A 414 25.20 -5.28 0.38
N ASN A 415 25.51 -4.89 1.62
CA ASN A 415 26.77 -4.25 1.97
C ASN A 415 27.86 -5.28 2.35
N GLY A 416 27.46 -6.53 2.64
CA GLY A 416 28.36 -7.61 3.00
C GLY A 416 27.65 -8.73 3.75
N LYS A 417 28.46 -9.61 4.37
CA LYS A 417 27.97 -10.78 5.09
C LYS A 417 28.56 -10.86 6.49
N VAL A 418 27.81 -11.45 7.43
CA VAL A 418 28.24 -11.88 8.77
C VAL A 418 28.17 -13.39 8.86
N LYS A 419 28.97 -14.01 9.77
CA LYS A 419 29.16 -15.46 9.83
C LYS A 419 28.62 -16.06 11.13
N LYS A 420 28.33 -17.33 11.08
CA LYS A 420 27.87 -18.11 12.21
C LYS A 420 28.81 -17.98 13.42
N GLY A 421 28.19 -17.79 14.58
CA GLY A 421 28.91 -17.67 15.86
C GLY A 421 29.28 -16.22 16.20
N GLU A 422 29.31 -15.30 15.24
CA GLU A 422 29.57 -13.88 15.50
C GLU A 422 28.45 -13.23 16.32
N ILE A 423 28.83 -12.30 17.20
CA ILE A 423 27.90 -11.59 18.09
C ILE A 423 27.90 -10.11 17.71
N TYR A 424 26.71 -9.58 17.49
CA TYR A 424 26.52 -8.18 17.11
C TYR A 424 25.59 -7.47 18.08
N THR A 425 25.90 -6.19 18.35
CA THR A 425 25.01 -5.31 19.09
C THR A 425 24.04 -4.63 18.13
N ILE A 426 22.76 -4.80 18.38
CA ILE A 426 21.66 -4.11 17.67
C ILE A 426 21.33 -2.83 18.43
N VAL A 427 21.31 -1.71 17.75
CA VAL A 427 21.03 -0.38 18.32
C VAL A 427 19.70 0.22 17.91
N ALA A 428 19.05 -0.37 16.93
CA ALA A 428 17.70 0.00 16.48
C ALA A 428 17.06 -1.20 15.79
N THR A 429 15.73 -1.30 15.84
CA THR A 429 14.97 -2.34 15.15
C THR A 429 13.90 -1.74 14.25
N SER A 430 13.61 -2.42 13.14
CA SER A 430 12.51 -2.12 12.23
C SER A 430 11.97 -3.45 11.73
N GLY A 431 10.80 -3.88 12.21
CA GLY A 431 10.28 -5.23 12.00
C GLY A 431 11.30 -6.28 12.43
N ASN A 432 11.55 -7.25 11.57
CA ASN A 432 12.57 -8.30 11.78
C ASN A 432 14.01 -7.86 11.45
N TRP A 433 14.28 -6.57 11.30
CA TRP A 433 15.61 -6.06 11.00
C TRP A 433 16.21 -5.31 12.18
N GLY A 434 17.49 -5.57 12.41
CA GLY A 434 18.27 -4.91 13.45
C GLY A 434 19.44 -4.13 12.87
N LYS A 435 19.58 -2.84 13.25
CA LYS A 435 20.71 -2.00 12.86
C LYS A 435 21.93 -2.34 13.67
N LEU A 436 23.01 -2.67 13.01
CA LEU A 436 24.30 -2.95 13.63
C LEU A 436 24.87 -1.68 14.27
N LYS A 437 25.41 -1.79 15.49
CA LYS A 437 26.07 -0.69 16.21
C LYS A 437 27.26 -0.09 15.43
N SER A 438 27.91 -0.91 14.62
CA SER A 438 29.00 -0.46 13.75
C SER A 438 28.59 0.57 12.67
N GLY A 439 27.29 0.70 12.42
CA GLY A 439 26.77 1.51 11.32
C GLY A 439 26.86 0.82 9.94
N ALA A 440 27.44 -0.38 9.84
CA ALA A 440 27.67 -1.08 8.58
C ALA A 440 26.36 -1.39 7.82
N GLY A 441 25.24 -1.55 8.55
CA GLY A 441 23.95 -1.83 7.93
C GLY A 441 22.96 -2.52 8.85
N TRP A 442 22.01 -3.22 8.24
CA TRP A 442 20.92 -3.93 8.88
C TRP A 442 21.00 -5.42 8.61
N ILE A 443 20.78 -6.25 9.61
CA ILE A 443 20.65 -7.72 9.50
C ILE A 443 19.24 -8.15 9.87
N ASN A 444 18.78 -9.26 9.30
CA ASN A 444 17.53 -9.89 9.75
C ASN A 444 17.75 -10.55 11.11
N ILE A 445 16.99 -10.11 12.11
CA ILE A 445 17.10 -10.56 13.52
C ILE A 445 15.98 -11.52 13.94
N SER A 446 15.23 -12.10 12.99
CA SER A 446 14.29 -13.17 13.32
C SER A 446 15.02 -14.39 13.90
N SER A 447 14.31 -15.18 14.69
CA SER A 447 14.84 -16.40 15.34
C SER A 447 15.40 -17.45 14.37
N LYS A 448 15.08 -17.32 13.08
CA LYS A 448 15.62 -18.13 11.99
C LYS A 448 17.11 -17.87 11.75
N TYR A 449 17.57 -16.65 11.97
CA TYR A 449 18.94 -16.22 11.62
C TYR A 449 19.81 -15.89 12.82
N VAL A 450 19.17 -15.53 13.94
CA VAL A 450 19.91 -15.13 15.14
C VAL A 450 19.27 -15.65 16.42
N SER A 451 20.08 -15.82 17.47
CA SER A 451 19.63 -16.00 18.85
C SER A 451 19.97 -14.77 19.67
N ARG A 452 19.11 -14.34 20.59
CA ARG A 452 19.46 -13.31 21.59
C ARG A 452 20.49 -13.85 22.58
N VAL A 453 21.46 -13.02 22.97
CA VAL A 453 22.53 -13.32 23.90
C VAL A 453 22.49 -12.33 25.06
#